data_3281711a6d469bd223516b7dd2d17ae3
#
_entry.id   3281711a6d469bd223516b7dd2d17ae3
#
_cell.length_a   1.000
_cell.length_b   1.000
_cell.length_c   1.000
_cell.angle_alpha   90.00
_cell.angle_beta   90.00
_cell.angle_gamma   90.00
#
_symmetry.space_group_name_H-M   'P 1'
#
loop_
_entity.id
_entity.type
_entity.pdbx_description
1 polymer ?
#
loop_
_entity_poly.entity_id
_entity_poly.type
_entity_poly.pdbx_seq_one_letter_code
_entity_poly.pdbx_strand_id
1 'polypeptide(L)'
;DLSVEYFSPYLLSHINMRPDKYIRDMIKDSKGHIWSGGYYNLKCFDLATNSVRLYPGVSSITAIAEKDSHNMWIGTAMGLYLLNRDSGKYEYIKLEAGSTYINTLYQADNGLLYVGTNGAGVFIYDAQNKKFEHYIAKNSALVSNSIFTILPEVDGRIMMSTENGVTSFHTKEKIFHNWTKGEGLLPAYFNASSGVLRKNKNFVFGSTDGAIELPQNVKFPDYVYTKMIFSDLNISYQPVYPREEDSPLEKSINDTDVLELKYNQNTFSFRVSTINYDSPGNALYAWKLDGFFEKWTEPGTANLIRYTNLPPGKYTLYVRAISR
;
A
#
# COMPACT_ATOMS: atom_id res chain seq x y z
N ASP A 1 5.06 27.71 28.71
CA ASP A 1 6.51 27.52 28.86
C ASP A 1 6.89 26.19 28.23
N LEU A 2 7.58 26.23 27.07
CA LEU A 2 8.24 25.09 26.49
C LEU A 2 9.63 25.01 27.11
N SER A 3 9.76 24.33 28.25
CA SER A 3 11.07 23.98 28.77
C SER A 3 11.62 22.81 27.95
N VAL A 4 12.72 23.04 27.24
CA VAL A 4 13.46 21.98 26.56
C VAL A 4 14.43 21.39 27.56
N GLU A 5 14.12 20.20 28.08
CA GLU A 5 15.07 19.44 28.89
C GLU A 5 16.02 18.70 27.96
N TYR A 6 17.29 19.05 27.98
CA TYR A 6 18.35 18.28 27.34
C TYR A 6 18.65 17.04 28.18
N PHE A 7 18.35 15.85 27.68
CA PHE A 7 18.92 14.63 28.22
C PHE A 7 20.42 14.69 28.05
N SER A 8 21.11 14.92 29.15
CA SER A 8 22.54 15.20 29.16
C SER A 8 23.34 14.09 28.49
N PRO A 9 24.29 14.41 27.58
CA PRO A 9 25.31 13.48 27.09
C PRO A 9 26.08 12.77 28.23
N TYR A 10 26.04 13.34 29.44
CA TYR A 10 26.66 12.80 30.62
C TYR A 10 26.13 11.41 31.05
N LEU A 11 24.85 11.13 30.88
CA LEU A 11 24.27 9.80 31.11
C LEU A 11 24.74 8.77 30.07
N LEU A 12 25.06 9.18 28.86
CA LEU A 12 25.54 8.31 27.79
C LEU A 12 27.05 8.04 27.87
N SER A 13 27.83 8.96 28.43
CA SER A 13 29.29 8.82 28.54
C SER A 13 29.72 7.78 29.59
N HIS A 14 28.91 7.54 30.61
CA HIS A 14 29.17 6.56 31.66
C HIS A 14 28.95 5.10 31.22
N ILE A 15 28.33 4.88 30.06
CA ILE A 15 27.95 3.54 29.58
C ILE A 15 28.88 3.07 28.45
N ASN A 16 29.96 3.79 28.15
CA ASN A 16 30.96 3.47 27.13
C ASN A 16 30.36 3.16 25.73
N MET A 17 29.35 3.92 25.31
CA MET A 17 28.61 3.70 24.07
C MET A 17 28.82 4.80 23.05
N ARG A 18 28.86 4.39 21.78
CA ARG A 18 28.77 5.34 20.67
C ARG A 18 27.42 6.04 20.73
N PRO A 19 27.38 7.39 20.74
CA PRO A 19 26.11 8.11 20.66
C PRO A 19 25.43 7.77 19.35
N ASP A 20 24.19 7.27 19.44
CA ASP A 20 23.37 7.06 18.26
C ASP A 20 22.90 8.45 17.77
N LYS A 21 23.51 8.93 16.69
CA LYS A 21 23.21 10.25 16.14
C LYS A 21 21.91 10.31 15.39
N TYR A 22 21.31 9.16 15.10
CA TYR A 22 20.11 9.02 14.27
C TYR A 22 19.08 8.15 14.98
N ILE A 23 18.10 8.79 15.60
CA ILE A 23 16.88 8.16 16.07
C ILE A 23 15.93 8.07 14.88
N ARG A 24 15.41 6.88 14.58
CA ARG A 24 14.45 6.65 13.49
C ARG A 24 13.03 6.52 14.00
N ASP A 25 12.88 5.96 15.19
CA ASP A 25 11.57 5.83 15.84
C ASP A 25 11.68 6.01 17.34
N MET A 26 10.63 6.58 17.92
CA MET A 26 10.52 6.83 19.34
C MET A 26 9.07 6.73 19.80
N ILE A 27 8.83 5.91 20.81
CA ILE A 27 7.50 5.73 21.38
C ILE A 27 7.51 5.88 22.92
N LYS A 28 6.37 6.22 23.47
CA LYS A 28 6.10 6.13 24.90
C LYS A 28 5.28 4.87 25.15
N ASP A 29 5.75 3.99 26.05
CA ASP A 29 5.04 2.78 26.41
C ASP A 29 3.92 3.03 27.46
N SER A 30 3.12 2.01 27.72
CA SER A 30 2.02 2.05 28.69
C SER A 30 2.47 2.32 30.12
N LYS A 31 3.74 2.07 30.46
CA LYS A 31 4.35 2.34 31.77
C LYS A 31 4.96 3.75 31.86
N GLY A 32 4.94 4.52 30.76
CA GLY A 32 5.47 5.87 30.70
C GLY A 32 6.95 5.97 30.33
N HIS A 33 7.62 4.85 30.02
CA HIS A 33 8.99 4.86 29.53
C HIS A 33 9.06 5.32 28.07
N ILE A 34 10.16 5.99 27.71
CA ILE A 34 10.44 6.38 26.33
C ILE A 34 11.38 5.36 25.71
N TRP A 35 10.97 4.74 24.64
CA TRP A 35 11.77 3.86 23.84
C TRP A 35 12.28 4.60 22.61
N SER A 36 13.55 4.42 22.28
CA SER A 36 14.15 4.98 21.07
C SER A 36 15.04 3.97 20.37
N GLY A 37 14.93 3.94 19.06
CA GLY A 37 15.71 3.05 18.19
C GLY A 37 16.33 3.80 17.02
N GLY A 38 17.47 3.34 16.58
CA GLY A 38 18.21 3.88 15.46
C GLY A 38 19.25 2.89 14.93
N TYR A 39 20.44 3.38 14.62
CA TYR A 39 21.47 2.54 13.98
C TYR A 39 22.04 1.42 14.86
N TYR A 40 22.27 1.69 16.15
CA TYR A 40 23.09 0.79 16.96
C TYR A 40 22.32 0.02 18.01
N ASN A 41 21.47 0.65 18.80
CA ASN A 41 20.84 0.00 19.93
C ASN A 41 19.43 0.51 20.19
N LEU A 42 18.61 -0.37 20.77
CA LEU A 42 17.36 0.00 21.39
C LEU A 42 17.62 0.51 22.81
N LYS A 43 17.05 1.65 23.14
CA LYS A 43 17.17 2.32 24.44
C LYS A 43 15.79 2.50 25.06
N CYS A 44 15.71 2.27 26.36
CA CYS A 44 14.53 2.55 27.15
C CYS A 44 14.89 3.55 28.25
N PHE A 45 14.25 4.69 28.26
CA PHE A 45 14.41 5.74 29.26
C PHE A 45 13.27 5.66 30.24
N ASP A 46 13.60 5.50 31.50
CA ASP A 46 12.66 5.65 32.62
C ASP A 46 12.76 7.09 33.14
N LEU A 47 11.73 7.86 32.87
CA LEU A 47 11.67 9.27 33.28
C LEU A 47 11.51 9.46 34.80
N ALA A 48 10.92 8.48 35.49
CA ALA A 48 10.70 8.57 36.92
C ALA A 48 11.98 8.39 37.73
N THR A 49 12.85 7.46 37.26
CA THR A 49 14.13 7.16 37.92
C THR A 49 15.31 7.85 37.24
N ASN A 50 15.08 8.58 36.16
CA ASN A 50 16.10 9.19 35.31
C ASN A 50 17.19 8.19 34.87
N SER A 51 16.79 6.98 34.53
CA SER A 51 17.68 5.89 34.15
C SER A 51 17.51 5.46 32.69
N VAL A 52 18.58 4.91 32.10
CA VAL A 52 18.56 4.37 30.73
C VAL A 52 18.94 2.91 30.78
N ARG A 53 18.09 2.07 30.18
CA ARG A 53 18.40 0.67 29.93
C ARG A 53 18.63 0.44 28.45
N LEU A 54 19.67 -0.32 28.15
CA LEU A 54 20.07 -0.68 26.82
C LEU A 54 19.67 -2.11 26.50
N TYR A 55 19.26 -2.33 25.26
CA TYR A 55 18.91 -3.65 24.75
C TYR A 55 19.76 -3.94 23.51
N PRO A 56 20.99 -4.47 23.72
CA PRO A 56 21.87 -4.85 22.61
C PRO A 56 21.35 -6.12 21.92
N GLY A 57 21.79 -6.35 20.68
CA GLY A 57 21.46 -7.58 19.94
C GLY A 57 20.77 -7.33 18.59
N VAL A 58 20.17 -6.18 18.39
CA VAL A 58 19.61 -5.75 17.09
C VAL A 58 20.12 -4.37 16.74
N SER A 59 20.24 -4.11 15.44
CA SER A 59 20.68 -2.83 14.89
C SER A 59 19.76 -2.37 13.75
N SER A 60 19.98 -1.15 13.26
CA SER A 60 19.19 -0.56 12.18
C SER A 60 17.69 -0.62 12.48
N ILE A 61 17.32 -0.22 13.69
CA ILE A 61 15.95 -0.19 14.17
C ILE A 61 15.22 0.93 13.44
N THR A 62 14.06 0.60 12.87
CA THR A 62 13.27 1.49 12.02
C THR A 62 11.87 1.74 12.56
N ALA A 63 11.35 0.82 13.37
CA ALA A 63 10.03 0.92 13.97
C ALA A 63 9.96 0.19 15.32
N ILE A 64 9.19 0.72 16.25
CA ILE A 64 8.99 0.16 17.59
C ILE A 64 7.48 0.18 17.89
N ALA A 65 6.97 -0.91 18.47
CA ALA A 65 5.59 -0.95 18.97
C ALA A 65 5.53 -1.78 20.26
N GLU A 66 4.73 -1.34 21.23
CA GLU A 66 4.46 -2.12 22.42
C GLU A 66 3.49 -3.25 22.10
N LYS A 67 3.86 -4.50 22.39
CA LYS A 67 2.95 -5.64 22.28
C LYS A 67 2.12 -5.78 23.55
N ASP A 68 2.80 -5.78 24.68
CA ASP A 68 2.23 -5.93 26.02
C ASP A 68 3.21 -5.41 27.08
N SER A 69 2.86 -5.53 28.34
CA SER A 69 3.68 -5.06 29.47
C SER A 69 5.08 -5.69 29.55
N HIS A 70 5.34 -6.81 28.87
CA HIS A 70 6.59 -7.57 28.91
C HIS A 70 7.30 -7.63 27.57
N ASN A 71 6.64 -7.31 26.48
CA ASN A 71 7.17 -7.52 25.15
C ASN A 71 7.04 -6.31 24.25
N MET A 72 8.06 -6.10 23.42
CA MET A 72 8.12 -5.03 22.41
C MET A 72 8.34 -5.62 21.02
N TRP A 73 7.64 -5.12 20.02
CA TRP A 73 7.93 -5.39 18.62
C TRP A 73 8.99 -4.43 18.13
N ILE A 74 10.00 -4.97 17.47
CA ILE A 74 11.13 -4.21 16.93
C ILE A 74 11.26 -4.50 15.44
N GLY A 75 10.92 -3.50 14.64
CA GLY A 75 11.15 -3.50 13.20
C GLY A 75 12.54 -2.98 12.89
N THR A 76 13.22 -3.65 11.98
CA THR A 76 14.58 -3.30 11.54
C THR A 76 14.70 -3.31 10.03
N ALA A 77 15.83 -2.85 9.50
CA ALA A 77 16.18 -3.05 8.09
C ALA A 77 16.36 -4.52 7.69
N MET A 78 16.48 -5.42 8.69
CA MET A 78 16.78 -6.85 8.49
C MET A 78 15.62 -7.78 8.90
N GLY A 79 14.48 -7.22 9.35
CA GLY A 79 13.31 -7.98 9.70
C GLY A 79 12.63 -7.57 11.00
N LEU A 80 11.70 -8.43 11.44
CA LEU A 80 10.88 -8.24 12.63
C LEU A 80 11.42 -9.06 13.80
N TYR A 81 11.48 -8.44 14.97
CA TYR A 81 11.88 -9.10 16.21
C TYR A 81 10.85 -8.84 17.31
N LEU A 82 10.70 -9.83 18.18
CA LEU A 82 10.02 -9.70 19.46
C LEU A 82 11.07 -9.62 20.57
N LEU A 83 11.09 -8.52 21.31
CA LEU A 83 11.93 -8.34 22.47
C LEU A 83 11.15 -8.68 23.73
N ASN A 84 11.65 -9.57 24.55
CA ASN A 84 11.22 -9.67 25.94
C ASN A 84 12.02 -8.65 26.77
N ARG A 85 11.32 -7.62 27.28
CA ARG A 85 11.95 -6.48 27.97
C ARG A 85 12.54 -6.81 29.33
N ASP A 86 12.09 -7.88 29.97
CA ASP A 86 12.58 -8.29 31.28
C ASP A 86 13.92 -9.03 31.14
N SER A 87 13.99 -10.00 30.24
CA SER A 87 15.19 -10.79 29.99
C SER A 87 16.17 -10.15 29.00
N GLY A 88 15.72 -9.19 28.19
CA GLY A 88 16.51 -8.58 27.11
C GLY A 88 16.72 -9.49 25.89
N LYS A 89 16.02 -10.63 25.81
CA LYS A 89 16.15 -11.58 24.71
C LYS A 89 15.29 -11.20 23.53
N TYR A 90 15.84 -11.37 22.33
CA TYR A 90 15.13 -11.17 21.05
C TYR A 90 14.76 -12.51 20.43
N GLU A 91 13.56 -12.60 19.89
CA GLU A 91 13.10 -13.67 19.00
C GLU A 91 12.92 -13.09 17.60
N TYR A 92 13.54 -13.69 16.58
CA TYR A 92 13.36 -13.30 15.19
C TYR A 92 12.06 -13.86 14.65
N ILE A 93 11.22 -13.00 14.08
CA ILE A 93 9.96 -13.39 13.43
C ILE A 93 10.17 -13.36 11.92
N LYS A 94 10.22 -14.53 11.31
CA LYS A 94 10.47 -14.69 9.88
C LYS A 94 9.23 -14.24 9.09
N LEU A 95 9.38 -13.21 8.25
CA LEU A 95 8.40 -12.82 7.24
C LEU A 95 8.70 -13.58 5.94
N GLU A 96 7.69 -14.27 5.40
CA GLU A 96 7.84 -15.00 4.14
C GLU A 96 7.66 -14.05 2.94
N ALA A 97 8.65 -13.15 2.72
CA ALA A 97 8.64 -12.19 1.62
C ALA A 97 10.05 -11.80 1.17
N GLY A 98 10.15 -11.21 -0.02
CA GLY A 98 11.42 -10.81 -0.62
C GLY A 98 12.13 -9.64 0.07
N SER A 99 11.41 -8.70 0.70
CA SER A 99 11.98 -7.58 1.47
C SER A 99 11.70 -7.75 2.95
N THR A 100 12.73 -7.58 3.76
CA THR A 100 12.62 -7.65 5.23
C THR A 100 12.72 -6.28 5.89
N TYR A 101 12.86 -5.20 5.11
CA TYR A 101 12.95 -3.84 5.65
C TYR A 101 11.58 -3.38 6.17
N ILE A 102 11.47 -3.21 7.50
CA ILE A 102 10.25 -2.75 8.17
C ILE A 102 10.27 -1.21 8.20
N ASN A 103 9.22 -0.57 7.71
CA ASN A 103 9.08 0.88 7.81
C ASN A 103 8.27 1.31 9.03
N THR A 104 7.24 0.53 9.39
CA THR A 104 6.28 0.92 10.41
C THR A 104 5.61 -0.29 11.04
N LEU A 105 5.22 -0.16 12.30
CA LEU A 105 4.52 -1.18 13.09
C LEU A 105 3.31 -0.55 13.77
N TYR A 106 2.20 -1.28 13.78
CA TYR A 106 1.02 -0.92 14.57
C TYR A 106 0.46 -2.15 15.28
N GLN A 107 0.50 -2.17 16.62
CA GLN A 107 -0.15 -3.17 17.45
C GLN A 107 -1.60 -2.77 17.69
N ALA A 108 -2.53 -3.53 17.18
CA ALA A 108 -3.95 -3.29 17.37
C ALA A 108 -4.45 -3.91 18.69
N ASP A 109 -5.54 -3.34 19.24
CA ASP A 109 -6.16 -3.78 20.49
C ASP A 109 -6.71 -5.22 20.42
N ASN A 110 -7.02 -5.71 19.21
CA ASN A 110 -7.46 -7.09 18.97
C ASN A 110 -6.32 -8.12 18.98
N GLY A 111 -5.08 -7.70 19.29
CA GLY A 111 -3.90 -8.54 19.37
C GLY A 111 -3.15 -8.74 18.06
N LEU A 112 -3.66 -8.23 16.93
CA LEU A 112 -2.98 -8.31 15.63
C LEU A 112 -1.90 -7.25 15.51
N LEU A 113 -0.76 -7.63 14.93
CA LEU A 113 0.31 -6.71 14.56
C LEU A 113 0.25 -6.42 13.06
N TYR A 114 0.17 -5.16 12.70
CA TYR A 114 0.30 -4.68 11.33
C TYR A 114 1.74 -4.26 11.07
N VAL A 115 2.35 -4.81 10.02
CA VAL A 115 3.75 -4.62 9.66
C VAL A 115 3.83 -4.03 8.27
N GLY A 116 4.19 -2.76 8.17
CA GLY A 116 4.41 -2.09 6.90
C GLY A 116 5.87 -2.20 6.47
N THR A 117 6.10 -2.62 5.22
CA THR A 117 7.43 -2.89 4.69
C THR A 117 7.81 -1.94 3.56
N ASN A 118 9.09 -1.90 3.25
CA ASN A 118 9.62 -1.25 2.06
C ASN A 118 9.68 -2.25 0.89
N GLY A 119 8.63 -2.28 0.09
CA GLY A 119 8.57 -3.08 -1.14
C GLY A 119 7.94 -4.47 -1.02
N ALA A 120 7.58 -4.95 0.20
CA ALA A 120 6.88 -6.22 0.38
C ALA A 120 5.41 -6.08 0.85
N GLY A 121 4.83 -4.88 0.79
CA GLY A 121 3.44 -4.66 1.18
C GLY A 121 3.23 -4.63 2.70
N VAL A 122 2.06 -5.07 3.12
CA VAL A 122 1.65 -5.12 4.53
C VAL A 122 1.41 -6.56 4.97
N PHE A 123 1.95 -6.91 6.14
CA PHE A 123 1.66 -8.15 6.83
C PHE A 123 0.77 -7.88 8.04
N ILE A 124 -0.18 -8.76 8.27
CA ILE A 124 -0.98 -8.79 9.49
C ILE A 124 -0.63 -10.07 10.23
N TYR A 125 0.00 -9.93 11.38
CA TYR A 125 0.51 -11.04 12.17
C TYR A 125 -0.35 -11.31 13.38
N ASP A 126 -0.89 -12.52 13.45
CA ASP A 126 -1.51 -13.09 14.64
C ASP A 126 -0.45 -13.85 15.44
N ALA A 127 0.03 -13.22 16.50
CA ALA A 127 1.09 -13.78 17.32
C ALA A 127 0.62 -14.98 18.18
N GLN A 128 -0.68 -15.11 18.46
CA GLN A 128 -1.24 -16.23 19.23
C GLN A 128 -1.25 -17.50 18.38
N ASN A 129 -1.69 -17.38 17.14
CA ASN A 129 -1.79 -18.50 16.20
C ASN A 129 -0.54 -18.66 15.32
N LYS A 130 0.44 -17.73 15.42
CA LYS A 130 1.64 -17.66 14.58
C LYS A 130 1.33 -17.67 13.08
N LYS A 131 0.29 -16.93 12.69
CA LYS A 131 -0.19 -16.85 11.30
C LYS A 131 0.00 -15.45 10.75
N PHE A 132 0.29 -15.39 9.44
CA PHE A 132 0.36 -14.16 8.67
C PHE A 132 -0.74 -14.11 7.62
N GLU A 133 -1.37 -12.94 7.47
CA GLU A 133 -2.00 -12.52 6.23
C GLU A 133 -1.02 -11.56 5.53
N HIS A 134 -0.90 -11.66 4.21
CA HIS A 134 0.06 -10.87 3.44
C HIS A 134 -0.61 -10.24 2.22
N TYR A 135 -0.56 -8.93 2.14
CA TYR A 135 -1.18 -8.13 1.08
C TYR A 135 -0.13 -7.34 0.32
N ILE A 136 -0.14 -7.49 -0.99
CA ILE A 136 0.69 -6.76 -1.96
C ILE A 136 -0.19 -6.26 -3.10
N ALA A 137 0.29 -5.33 -3.89
CA ALA A 137 -0.44 -4.78 -5.04
C ALA A 137 -0.86 -5.86 -6.07
N LYS A 138 -0.18 -7.01 -6.10
CA LYS A 138 -0.50 -8.13 -6.99
C LYS A 138 -1.71 -8.95 -6.53
N ASN A 139 -1.91 -9.11 -5.22
CA ASN A 139 -2.97 -9.97 -4.67
C ASN A 139 -4.09 -9.21 -3.97
N SER A 140 -4.02 -7.89 -3.95
CA SER A 140 -5.01 -7.02 -3.30
C SER A 140 -5.14 -5.70 -4.07
N ALA A 141 -6.07 -4.84 -3.64
CA ALA A 141 -6.20 -3.49 -4.19
C ALA A 141 -5.20 -2.48 -3.59
N LEU A 142 -4.15 -2.92 -2.92
CA LEU A 142 -3.10 -2.05 -2.40
C LEU A 142 -2.37 -1.34 -3.56
N VAL A 143 -2.22 -0.01 -3.49
CA VAL A 143 -1.65 0.79 -4.61
C VAL A 143 -0.12 0.74 -4.69
N SER A 144 0.56 0.37 -3.60
CA SER A 144 2.02 0.21 -3.57
C SER A 144 2.43 -0.82 -2.54
N ASN A 145 3.53 -1.51 -2.79
CA ASN A 145 4.15 -2.44 -1.84
C ASN A 145 5.03 -1.73 -0.79
N SER A 146 5.26 -0.42 -0.94
CA SER A 146 5.99 0.38 0.04
C SER A 146 5.02 1.09 0.97
N ILE A 147 4.94 0.62 2.21
CA ILE A 147 4.09 1.19 3.27
C ILE A 147 4.99 2.02 4.18
N PHE A 148 4.71 3.31 4.32
CA PHE A 148 5.54 4.23 5.09
C PHE A 148 5.06 4.45 6.52
N THR A 149 3.74 4.55 6.71
CA THR A 149 3.13 4.76 8.03
C THR A 149 1.83 4.00 8.13
N ILE A 150 1.57 3.40 9.28
CA ILE A 150 0.28 2.78 9.62
C ILE A 150 -0.26 3.53 10.84
N LEU A 151 -1.47 4.07 10.74
CA LEU A 151 -2.13 4.78 11.83
C LEU A 151 -3.18 3.89 12.51
N PRO A 152 -3.45 4.13 13.81
CA PRO A 152 -4.38 3.35 14.59
C PRO A 152 -5.77 3.24 13.96
N GLU A 153 -6.44 2.13 14.24
CA GLU A 153 -7.77 1.85 13.75
C GLU A 153 -8.80 2.89 14.25
N VAL A 154 -9.59 3.39 13.32
CA VAL A 154 -10.78 4.22 13.61
C VAL A 154 -11.96 3.66 12.83
N ASP A 155 -13.04 3.30 13.55
CA ASP A 155 -14.29 2.79 12.97
C ASP A 155 -14.08 1.60 12.00
N GLY A 156 -13.21 0.65 12.38
CA GLY A 156 -12.92 -0.54 11.60
C GLY A 156 -11.96 -0.32 10.43
N ARG A 157 -11.35 0.86 10.31
CA ARG A 157 -10.43 1.23 9.24
C ARG A 157 -9.05 1.59 9.76
N ILE A 158 -8.03 1.03 9.14
CA ILE A 158 -6.63 1.37 9.34
C ILE A 158 -6.16 2.18 8.13
N MET A 159 -5.59 3.34 8.39
CA MET A 159 -5.07 4.22 7.34
C MET A 159 -3.56 4.05 7.20
N MET A 160 -3.10 3.95 5.97
CA MET A 160 -1.69 3.73 5.64
C MET A 160 -1.24 4.73 4.57
N SER A 161 -0.10 5.37 4.77
CA SER A 161 0.57 6.08 3.69
C SER A 161 1.47 5.12 2.91
N THR A 162 1.47 5.28 1.60
CA THR A 162 2.22 4.46 0.65
C THR A 162 3.01 5.35 -0.32
N GLU A 163 3.84 4.75 -1.16
CA GLU A 163 4.54 5.48 -2.22
C GLU A 163 3.60 6.20 -3.19
N ASN A 164 2.41 5.65 -3.45
CA ASN A 164 1.48 6.13 -4.46
C ASN A 164 0.19 6.73 -3.90
N GLY A 165 0.16 7.09 -2.63
CA GLY A 165 -1.02 7.68 -2.01
C GLY A 165 -1.31 7.16 -0.60
N VAL A 166 -2.54 7.37 -0.16
CA VAL A 166 -3.04 6.86 1.11
C VAL A 166 -4.01 5.71 0.85
N THR A 167 -3.87 4.66 1.62
CA THR A 167 -4.73 3.48 1.55
C THR A 167 -5.48 3.30 2.88
N SER A 168 -6.76 3.05 2.82
CA SER A 168 -7.58 2.58 3.94
C SER A 168 -7.77 1.08 3.83
N PHE A 169 -7.55 0.36 4.91
CA PHE A 169 -7.84 -1.07 5.01
C PHE A 169 -9.01 -1.30 5.96
N HIS A 170 -10.08 -1.90 5.47
CA HIS A 170 -11.24 -2.27 6.28
C HIS A 170 -10.97 -3.60 6.98
N THR A 171 -10.85 -3.59 8.30
CA THR A 171 -10.31 -4.74 9.07
C THR A 171 -11.23 -5.97 9.05
N LYS A 172 -12.56 -5.78 8.97
CA LYS A 172 -13.55 -6.87 8.92
C LYS A 172 -13.73 -7.44 7.51
N GLU A 173 -13.88 -6.55 6.54
CA GLU A 173 -14.19 -6.93 5.15
C GLU A 173 -12.94 -7.30 4.35
N LYS A 174 -11.75 -6.96 4.89
CA LYS A 174 -10.45 -7.17 4.25
C LYS A 174 -10.33 -6.45 2.88
N ILE A 175 -10.96 -5.31 2.77
CA ILE A 175 -11.00 -4.50 1.55
C ILE A 175 -10.08 -3.29 1.71
N PHE A 176 -9.36 -2.96 0.63
CA PHE A 176 -8.54 -1.76 0.51
C PHE A 176 -9.27 -0.71 -0.31
N HIS A 177 -9.30 0.53 0.17
CA HIS A 177 -9.70 1.70 -0.57
C HIS A 177 -8.52 2.65 -0.66
N ASN A 178 -8.35 3.29 -1.81
CA ASN A 178 -7.17 4.09 -2.08
C ASN A 178 -7.55 5.53 -2.36
N TRP A 179 -6.66 6.42 -1.99
CA TRP A 179 -6.72 7.82 -2.34
C TRP A 179 -5.39 8.22 -2.95
N THR A 180 -5.41 8.41 -4.24
CA THR A 180 -4.23 8.73 -5.04
C THR A 180 -4.38 10.10 -5.68
N LYS A 181 -3.43 10.49 -6.50
CA LYS A 181 -3.52 11.72 -7.30
C LYS A 181 -4.78 11.74 -8.19
N GLY A 182 -5.23 10.57 -8.66
CA GLY A 182 -6.45 10.44 -9.47
C GLY A 182 -7.71 10.84 -8.73
N GLU A 183 -7.77 10.65 -7.41
CA GLU A 183 -8.87 11.04 -6.52
C GLU A 183 -8.65 12.42 -5.88
N GLY A 184 -7.71 13.21 -6.39
CA GLY A 184 -7.46 14.57 -5.94
C GLY A 184 -6.50 14.70 -4.75
N LEU A 185 -5.82 13.62 -4.36
CA LEU A 185 -4.72 13.74 -3.41
C LEU A 185 -3.59 14.55 -4.06
N LEU A 186 -3.11 15.57 -3.38
CA LEU A 186 -1.94 16.31 -3.85
C LEU A 186 -0.75 15.34 -3.96
N PRO A 187 0.09 15.47 -5.01
CA PRO A 187 1.30 14.68 -5.12
C PRO A 187 2.15 14.88 -3.88
N ALA A 188 2.43 13.81 -3.16
CA ALA A 188 3.24 13.88 -1.95
C ALA A 188 4.06 12.60 -1.84
N TYR A 189 5.35 12.77 -1.55
CA TYR A 189 6.20 11.67 -1.12
C TYR A 189 6.12 11.58 0.39
N PHE A 190 5.45 10.56 0.90
CA PHE A 190 5.30 10.36 2.33
C PHE A 190 6.61 9.91 2.97
N ASN A 191 6.83 10.37 4.19
CA ASN A 191 7.98 9.96 4.99
C ASN A 191 7.63 8.76 5.87
N ALA A 192 8.59 7.84 6.04
CA ALA A 192 8.42 6.68 6.93
C ALA A 192 8.20 7.16 8.38
N SER A 193 7.32 6.46 9.10
CA SER A 193 6.93 6.73 10.50
C SER A 193 6.46 8.18 10.73
N SER A 194 6.00 8.85 9.67
CA SER A 194 5.59 10.25 9.73
C SER A 194 4.07 10.38 9.64
N GLY A 195 3.40 10.06 10.73
CA GLY A 195 1.96 10.22 10.83
C GLY A 195 1.46 10.14 12.25
N VAL A 196 0.30 10.74 12.47
CA VAL A 196 -0.35 10.78 13.79
C VAL A 196 -1.87 10.76 13.65
N LEU A 197 -2.52 10.05 14.55
CA LEU A 197 -3.95 10.16 14.78
C LEU A 197 -4.20 11.28 15.79
N ARG A 198 -4.89 12.34 15.36
CA ARG A 198 -5.23 13.48 16.23
C ARG A 198 -6.32 13.13 17.24
N LYS A 199 -6.47 13.94 18.28
CA LYS A 199 -7.53 13.79 19.31
C LYS A 199 -8.96 13.84 18.73
N ASN A 200 -9.14 14.58 17.62
CA ASN A 200 -10.40 14.63 16.89
C ASN A 200 -10.57 13.45 15.91
N LYS A 201 -9.71 12.45 16.01
CA LYS A 201 -9.65 11.25 15.16
C LYS A 201 -9.37 11.52 13.67
N ASN A 202 -8.88 12.70 13.31
CA ASN A 202 -8.36 12.94 11.98
C ASN A 202 -6.97 12.30 11.83
N PHE A 203 -6.72 11.75 10.66
CA PHE A 203 -5.43 11.17 10.30
C PHE A 203 -4.53 12.26 9.68
N VAL A 204 -3.29 12.34 10.14
CA VAL A 204 -2.31 13.27 9.56
C VAL A 204 -1.09 12.48 9.12
N PHE A 205 -0.66 12.69 7.87
CA PHE A 205 0.52 12.08 7.28
C PHE A 205 1.51 13.16 6.86
N GLY A 206 2.76 12.99 7.26
CA GLY A 206 3.85 13.87 6.84
C GLY A 206 4.42 13.48 5.48
N SER A 207 4.70 14.46 4.66
CA SER A 207 5.30 14.31 3.35
C SER A 207 6.44 15.31 3.15
N THR A 208 7.15 15.22 2.01
CA THR A 208 8.20 16.19 1.64
C THR A 208 7.66 17.59 1.43
N ASP A 209 6.38 17.70 1.04
CA ASP A 209 5.75 18.98 0.68
C ASP A 209 4.86 19.55 1.80
N GLY A 210 4.84 18.90 2.97
CA GLY A 210 4.05 19.30 4.12
C GLY A 210 3.29 18.15 4.78
N ALA A 211 2.13 18.44 5.35
CA ALA A 211 1.30 17.45 6.00
C ALA A 211 -0.08 17.38 5.34
N ILE A 212 -0.58 16.17 5.18
CA ILE A 212 -1.92 15.89 4.67
C ILE A 212 -2.78 15.45 5.83
N GLU A 213 -3.88 16.17 6.07
CA GLU A 213 -4.88 15.83 7.08
C GLU A 213 -6.13 15.26 6.41
N LEU A 214 -6.54 14.08 6.82
CA LEU A 214 -7.74 13.40 6.36
C LEU A 214 -8.73 13.27 7.52
N PRO A 215 -10.00 13.67 7.33
CA PRO A 215 -11.01 13.51 8.37
C PRO A 215 -11.29 12.01 8.62
N GLN A 216 -11.72 11.68 9.86
CA GLN A 216 -12.07 10.31 10.23
C GLN A 216 -13.14 9.68 9.34
N ASN A 217 -14.07 10.51 8.85
CA ASN A 217 -15.20 10.10 8.02
C ASN A 217 -14.94 10.32 6.52
N VAL A 218 -13.66 10.38 6.11
CA VAL A 218 -13.32 10.51 4.70
C VAL A 218 -14.07 9.44 3.90
N LYS A 219 -14.82 9.90 2.91
CA LYS A 219 -15.49 9.01 1.96
C LYS A 219 -14.51 8.65 0.87
N PHE A 220 -14.25 7.36 0.75
CA PHE A 220 -13.60 6.86 -0.46
C PHE A 220 -14.66 6.81 -1.55
N PRO A 221 -14.28 7.07 -2.80
CA PRO A 221 -15.20 6.91 -3.91
C PRO A 221 -15.80 5.51 -3.88
N ASP A 222 -17.12 5.41 -3.87
CA ASP A 222 -17.78 4.12 -4.09
C ASP A 222 -17.37 3.60 -5.46
N TYR A 223 -17.08 2.30 -5.55
CA TYR A 223 -16.80 1.67 -6.84
C TYR A 223 -18.08 1.70 -7.67
N VAL A 224 -18.28 2.78 -8.42
CA VAL A 224 -19.34 2.85 -9.38
C VAL A 224 -18.94 1.97 -10.56
N TYR A 225 -19.72 0.93 -10.85
CA TYR A 225 -19.59 0.19 -12.10
C TYR A 225 -19.77 1.17 -13.25
N THR A 226 -18.67 1.57 -13.84
CA THR A 226 -18.68 2.54 -14.92
C THR A 226 -18.92 1.83 -16.25
N LYS A 227 -19.70 2.46 -17.11
CA LYS A 227 -19.91 1.96 -18.46
C LYS A 227 -18.55 1.86 -19.16
N MET A 228 -18.23 0.67 -19.68
CA MET A 228 -17.07 0.48 -20.52
C MET A 228 -17.44 0.85 -21.95
N ILE A 229 -16.54 1.51 -22.63
CA ILE A 229 -16.68 1.88 -24.03
C ILE A 229 -15.47 1.43 -24.83
N PHE A 230 -15.70 1.12 -26.11
CA PHE A 230 -14.66 1.03 -27.11
C PHE A 230 -14.48 2.42 -27.71
N SER A 231 -13.29 3.02 -27.59
CA SER A 231 -13.03 4.37 -28.10
C SER A 231 -12.51 4.36 -29.55
N ASP A 232 -11.74 3.34 -29.90
CA ASP A 232 -11.10 3.25 -31.20
C ASP A 232 -11.14 1.83 -31.76
N LEU A 233 -11.32 1.71 -33.08
CA LEU A 233 -10.99 0.53 -33.85
C LEU A 233 -9.89 0.91 -34.84
N ASN A 234 -8.82 0.14 -34.88
CA ASN A 234 -7.80 0.24 -35.93
C ASN A 234 -7.69 -1.09 -36.67
N ILE A 235 -7.57 -1.04 -37.99
CA ILE A 235 -7.30 -2.18 -38.85
C ILE A 235 -5.98 -1.89 -39.59
N SER A 236 -5.06 -2.85 -39.57
CA SER A 236 -3.71 -2.69 -40.12
C SER A 236 -3.03 -1.40 -39.66
N TYR A 237 -3.21 -1.07 -38.35
CA TYR A 237 -2.68 0.13 -37.65
C TYR A 237 -3.28 1.48 -38.13
N GLN A 238 -4.31 1.47 -38.96
CA GLN A 238 -5.02 2.68 -39.38
C GLN A 238 -6.35 2.77 -38.64
N PRO A 239 -6.74 3.97 -38.17
CA PRO A 239 -8.04 4.17 -37.55
C PRO A 239 -9.15 3.93 -38.56
N VAL A 240 -10.26 3.39 -38.11
CA VAL A 240 -11.43 3.05 -38.93
C VAL A 240 -12.64 3.76 -38.37
N TYR A 241 -13.30 4.51 -39.24
CA TYR A 241 -14.52 5.24 -38.90
C TYR A 241 -15.76 4.66 -39.61
N PRO A 242 -16.94 4.84 -39.05
CA PRO A 242 -18.17 4.37 -39.68
C PRO A 242 -18.41 4.99 -41.06
N ARG A 243 -18.89 4.16 -42.00
CA ARG A 243 -19.29 4.58 -43.35
C ARG A 243 -18.16 5.06 -44.27
N GLU A 244 -16.94 4.87 -43.90
CA GLU A 244 -15.81 5.07 -44.81
C GLU A 244 -15.69 3.91 -45.82
N GLU A 245 -15.01 4.16 -46.93
CA GLU A 245 -14.74 3.14 -47.93
C GLU A 245 -13.96 1.99 -47.27
N ASP A 246 -14.39 0.74 -47.54
CA ASP A 246 -13.84 -0.46 -46.90
C ASP A 246 -13.96 -0.59 -45.37
N SER A 247 -14.67 0.31 -44.71
CA SER A 247 -14.93 0.19 -43.28
C SER A 247 -15.87 -0.99 -42.97
N PRO A 248 -15.56 -1.81 -41.99
CA PRO A 248 -16.49 -2.82 -41.49
C PRO A 248 -17.55 -2.23 -40.55
N LEU A 249 -17.49 -0.91 -40.27
CA LEU A 249 -18.40 -0.24 -39.35
C LEU A 249 -19.48 0.55 -40.13
N GLU A 250 -20.74 0.19 -39.95
CA GLU A 250 -21.87 1.01 -40.40
C GLU A 250 -22.23 2.10 -39.36
N LYS A 251 -21.99 1.83 -38.09
CA LYS A 251 -22.26 2.70 -36.93
C LYS A 251 -21.09 2.65 -35.96
N SER A 252 -21.14 3.40 -34.87
CA SER A 252 -20.10 3.39 -33.81
C SER A 252 -19.80 1.98 -33.36
N ILE A 253 -18.55 1.71 -33.05
CA ILE A 253 -18.10 0.41 -32.50
C ILE A 253 -18.87 0.05 -31.22
N ASN A 254 -19.28 1.02 -30.43
CA ASN A 254 -20.08 0.81 -29.21
C ASN A 254 -21.52 0.37 -29.46
N ASP A 255 -22.02 0.62 -30.66
CA ASP A 255 -23.38 0.26 -31.12
C ASP A 255 -23.34 -0.97 -32.03
N THR A 256 -22.16 -1.58 -32.22
CA THR A 256 -21.93 -2.71 -33.11
C THR A 256 -21.78 -3.98 -32.28
N ASP A 257 -22.77 -4.88 -32.37
CA ASP A 257 -22.74 -6.15 -31.63
C ASP A 257 -21.87 -7.20 -32.32
N VAL A 258 -21.81 -7.16 -33.65
CA VAL A 258 -21.02 -8.09 -34.49
C VAL A 258 -20.18 -7.29 -35.47
N LEU A 259 -18.87 -7.50 -35.42
CA LEU A 259 -17.93 -6.90 -36.36
C LEU A 259 -17.50 -7.97 -37.36
N GLU A 260 -17.82 -7.78 -38.63
CA GLU A 260 -17.40 -8.65 -39.71
C GLU A 260 -16.16 -8.08 -40.39
N LEU A 261 -15.06 -8.85 -40.35
CA LEU A 261 -13.77 -8.47 -40.94
C LEU A 261 -13.50 -9.28 -42.19
N LYS A 262 -12.99 -8.63 -43.23
CA LYS A 262 -12.49 -9.29 -44.45
C LYS A 262 -11.19 -10.08 -44.16
N TYR A 263 -10.83 -11.01 -45.00
CA TYR A 263 -9.62 -11.83 -44.81
C TYR A 263 -8.31 -11.04 -44.71
N ASN A 264 -8.25 -9.87 -45.32
CA ASN A 264 -7.10 -8.94 -45.28
C ASN A 264 -7.17 -7.96 -44.08
N GLN A 265 -8.23 -8.01 -43.29
CA GLN A 265 -8.45 -7.19 -42.08
C GLN A 265 -8.16 -7.97 -40.78
N ASN A 266 -7.31 -8.99 -40.84
CA ASN A 266 -7.02 -9.93 -39.74
C ASN A 266 -6.05 -9.38 -38.68
N THR A 267 -5.57 -8.15 -38.84
CA THR A 267 -4.74 -7.43 -37.90
C THR A 267 -5.48 -6.18 -37.46
N PHE A 268 -5.95 -6.19 -36.22
CA PHE A 268 -6.78 -5.10 -35.69
C PHE A 268 -6.53 -4.85 -34.21
N SER A 269 -6.95 -3.71 -33.74
CA SER A 269 -6.90 -3.38 -32.32
C SER A 269 -8.10 -2.53 -31.88
N PHE A 270 -8.50 -2.77 -30.64
CA PHE A 270 -9.50 -1.96 -29.93
C PHE A 270 -8.84 -1.20 -28.81
N ARG A 271 -9.22 0.05 -28.60
CA ARG A 271 -8.95 0.76 -27.36
C ARG A 271 -10.23 0.74 -26.52
N VAL A 272 -10.08 0.40 -25.26
CA VAL A 272 -11.19 0.37 -24.29
C VAL A 272 -10.96 1.43 -23.22
N SER A 273 -12.03 2.00 -22.72
CA SER A 273 -11.99 2.97 -21.64
C SER A 273 -13.22 2.83 -20.75
N THR A 274 -13.08 3.16 -19.49
CA THR A 274 -14.21 3.32 -18.57
C THR A 274 -14.56 4.79 -18.46
N ILE A 275 -15.85 5.09 -18.41
CA ILE A 275 -16.32 6.44 -18.09
C ILE A 275 -16.41 6.53 -16.57
N ASN A 276 -15.35 6.96 -15.94
CA ASN A 276 -15.31 7.23 -14.50
C ASN A 276 -14.80 8.65 -14.29
N TYR A 277 -15.69 9.54 -13.85
CA TYR A 277 -15.36 10.94 -13.60
C TYR A 277 -14.72 11.14 -12.22
N ASP A 278 -14.95 10.21 -11.28
CA ASP A 278 -14.45 10.32 -9.92
C ASP A 278 -12.99 9.85 -9.80
N SER A 279 -12.58 8.90 -10.64
CA SER A 279 -11.22 8.34 -10.63
C SER A 279 -10.73 8.03 -12.05
N PRO A 280 -10.53 9.04 -12.90
CA PRO A 280 -10.09 8.84 -14.28
C PRO A 280 -8.70 8.20 -14.30
N GLY A 281 -8.56 7.07 -14.99
CA GLY A 281 -7.28 6.39 -15.20
C GLY A 281 -6.92 5.30 -14.20
N ASN A 282 -7.75 5.03 -13.19
CA ASN A 282 -7.47 3.99 -12.17
C ASN A 282 -8.05 2.60 -12.51
N ALA A 283 -8.57 2.40 -13.71
CA ALA A 283 -9.08 1.11 -14.14
C ALA A 283 -7.95 0.17 -14.58
N LEU A 284 -8.03 -1.08 -14.15
CA LEU A 284 -7.29 -2.19 -14.72
C LEU A 284 -8.19 -2.93 -15.70
N TYR A 285 -7.63 -3.27 -16.85
CA TYR A 285 -8.35 -3.98 -17.89
C TYR A 285 -7.85 -5.41 -18.00
N ALA A 286 -8.77 -6.33 -18.22
CA ALA A 286 -8.46 -7.69 -18.58
C ALA A 286 -9.42 -8.14 -19.68
N TRP A 287 -8.95 -8.99 -20.59
CA TRP A 287 -9.75 -9.49 -21.70
C TRP A 287 -9.43 -10.94 -22.03
N LYS A 288 -10.34 -11.57 -22.73
CA LYS A 288 -10.16 -12.86 -23.37
C LYS A 288 -10.87 -12.86 -24.73
N LEU A 289 -10.37 -13.64 -25.67
CA LEU A 289 -11.02 -13.87 -26.97
C LEU A 289 -11.45 -15.33 -27.04
N ASP A 290 -12.70 -15.57 -26.81
CA ASP A 290 -13.29 -16.90 -26.86
C ASP A 290 -13.20 -17.47 -28.27
N GLY A 291 -12.78 -18.70 -28.43
CA GLY A 291 -12.47 -19.33 -29.72
C GLY A 291 -11.00 -19.18 -30.18
N PHE A 292 -10.18 -18.35 -29.48
CA PHE A 292 -8.76 -18.16 -29.77
C PHE A 292 -7.89 -18.26 -28.52
N PHE A 293 -8.23 -17.50 -27.49
CA PHE A 293 -7.51 -17.47 -26.21
C PHE A 293 -8.52 -17.39 -25.06
N GLU A 294 -8.85 -18.52 -24.47
CA GLU A 294 -9.95 -18.66 -23.50
C GLU A 294 -9.61 -18.16 -22.10
N LYS A 295 -8.32 -17.96 -21.80
CA LYS A 295 -7.89 -17.44 -20.48
C LYS A 295 -7.95 -15.92 -20.46
N TRP A 296 -8.39 -15.40 -19.33
CA TRP A 296 -8.28 -13.96 -19.08
C TRP A 296 -6.81 -13.55 -19.04
N THR A 297 -6.49 -12.41 -19.67
CA THR A 297 -5.20 -11.75 -19.44
C THR A 297 -5.06 -11.33 -17.99
N GLU A 298 -3.82 -11.19 -17.52
CA GLU A 298 -3.58 -10.57 -16.22
C GLU A 298 -4.10 -9.11 -16.25
N PRO A 299 -4.83 -8.66 -15.21
CA PRO A 299 -5.30 -7.28 -15.13
C PRO A 299 -4.14 -6.29 -15.17
N GLY A 300 -4.23 -5.30 -16.03
CA GLY A 300 -3.19 -4.28 -16.21
C GLY A 300 -3.76 -2.94 -16.64
N THR A 301 -2.92 -1.91 -16.63
CA THR A 301 -3.28 -0.55 -17.07
C THR A 301 -3.35 -0.40 -18.59
N ALA A 302 -2.86 -1.41 -19.34
CA ALA A 302 -2.96 -1.42 -20.79
C ALA A 302 -4.42 -1.51 -21.21
N ASN A 303 -4.87 -0.57 -22.04
CA ASN A 303 -6.23 -0.48 -22.55
C ASN A 303 -6.33 -0.69 -24.06
N LEU A 304 -5.24 -1.08 -24.71
CA LEU A 304 -5.17 -1.40 -26.12
C LEU A 304 -5.13 -2.92 -26.31
N ILE A 305 -6.22 -3.47 -26.80
CA ILE A 305 -6.37 -4.89 -27.14
C ILE A 305 -5.97 -5.07 -28.61
N ARG A 306 -4.96 -5.87 -28.91
CA ARG A 306 -4.47 -6.08 -30.26
C ARG A 306 -4.42 -7.55 -30.62
N TYR A 307 -4.88 -7.85 -31.83
CA TYR A 307 -4.73 -9.16 -32.47
C TYR A 307 -4.05 -8.99 -33.81
N THR A 308 -3.07 -9.82 -34.08
CA THR A 308 -2.33 -9.82 -35.31
C THR A 308 -2.48 -11.16 -36.02
N ASN A 309 -2.80 -11.13 -37.30
CA ASN A 309 -2.94 -12.33 -38.14
C ASN A 309 -3.92 -13.37 -37.53
N LEU A 310 -5.08 -12.89 -37.05
CA LEU A 310 -6.09 -13.76 -36.48
C LEU A 310 -6.67 -14.68 -37.56
N PRO A 311 -6.71 -16.01 -37.36
CA PRO A 311 -7.28 -16.94 -38.36
C PRO A 311 -8.77 -16.64 -38.64
N PRO A 312 -9.30 -17.00 -39.80
CA PRO A 312 -10.73 -16.93 -40.04
C PRO A 312 -11.54 -17.77 -39.02
N GLY A 313 -12.59 -17.19 -38.48
CA GLY A 313 -13.41 -17.85 -37.46
C GLY A 313 -14.43 -16.92 -36.83
N LYS A 314 -15.22 -17.48 -35.93
CA LYS A 314 -16.13 -16.72 -35.06
C LYS A 314 -15.53 -16.64 -33.68
N TYR A 315 -15.44 -15.42 -33.14
CA TYR A 315 -14.81 -15.13 -31.88
C TYR A 315 -15.72 -14.25 -31.04
N THR A 316 -15.61 -14.37 -29.73
CA THR A 316 -16.28 -13.46 -28.81
C THR A 316 -15.24 -12.78 -27.91
N LEU A 317 -15.11 -11.46 -28.03
CA LEU A 317 -14.24 -10.66 -27.18
C LEU A 317 -14.95 -10.31 -25.89
N TYR A 318 -14.43 -10.79 -24.78
CA TYR A 318 -14.84 -10.39 -23.44
C TYR A 318 -13.82 -9.41 -22.86
N VAL A 319 -14.30 -8.29 -22.38
CA VAL A 319 -13.47 -7.28 -21.71
C VAL A 319 -14.09 -6.96 -20.37
N ARG A 320 -13.25 -6.83 -19.35
CA ARG A 320 -13.69 -6.34 -18.03
C ARG A 320 -12.75 -5.25 -17.54
N ALA A 321 -13.33 -4.28 -16.85
CA ALA A 321 -12.57 -3.30 -16.08
C ALA A 321 -12.69 -3.64 -14.61
N ILE A 322 -11.58 -3.50 -13.91
CA ILE A 322 -11.46 -3.71 -12.47
C ILE A 322 -11.01 -2.37 -11.92
N SER A 323 -11.81 -1.75 -11.05
CA SER A 323 -11.39 -0.55 -10.34
C SER A 323 -10.31 -0.93 -9.32
N ARG A 324 -9.27 -0.10 -9.22
CA ARG A 324 -8.26 -0.21 -8.15
C ARG A 324 -8.72 0.43 -6.88
#